data_0967364294a31ff296e52c00fecefcc1
#
_entry.id   0967364294a31ff296e52c00fecefcc1
#
_cell.length_a   1.000
_cell.length_b   1.000
_cell.length_c   1.000
_cell.angle_alpha   90.00
_cell.angle_beta   90.00
_cell.angle_gamma   90.00
#
_symmetry.space_group_name_H-M   'P 1'
#
loop_
_entity.id
_entity.type
_entity.pdbx_description
1 polymer ?
#
loop_
_entity_poly.entity_id
_entity_poly.type
_entity_poly.pdbx_seq_one_letter_code
_entity_poly.pdbx_strand_id
1 'polypeptide(L)'
;MKKIFVSLILIPVVLTTILACNDHKAPERVGISVDQFTAELKKGGFEVAQGYFQLWRIEDCPKSFEVMGTCYFNNPTAPYVMAVVPYWPNEFVDPATLGAFGATDPGYGATFRFDPNEAIVIFGFLPPKAAYFGLQSYLFTQKGEFQTNNATYDLIVKIGAEEVFFHKVPHNQARIGSFDSLSNSNNNVVIDRQSGGSFNQFRYFIITPDQYMDKQVRQVLHKLSVADKDIFTERIPSNMRFGLDADADDFASGIRYSMPDDGGKEGTASYKWRHNPTLTLLRIRDTQPHRLSRLYPAWEGDSPERRTAVDEWYLETDLNRLVQRVSQAWGQACPDPMCSGRAARFIDTQTPDFNLVGPKCDNIGMDCLADTQDASYQFRGGYGFDNDEVYAVVGTLGTATGNATYVSLGVNNFHLRLGAENVEGTKLVGSADPRWYPGVNNLGKFYVYYFTRHCEGLEELTHGFCLSVQDTELAIPPGVQATFVERDYMVPGTQRGPDSKLVLPPMVIQFQRPAQ
;
A
#
# COMPACT_ATOMS: atom_id res chain seq x y z
N MET A 1 13.29 -14.05 97.21
CA MET A 1 13.54 -14.85 96.02
C MET A 1 13.10 -14.05 94.78
N LYS A 2 14.06 -13.37 94.14
CA LYS A 2 13.77 -12.57 92.92
C LYS A 2 14.11 -13.43 91.74
N LYS A 3 13.12 -13.66 90.82
CA LYS A 3 13.30 -14.30 89.54
C LYS A 3 13.69 -13.23 88.52
N ILE A 4 14.86 -13.40 87.90
CA ILE A 4 15.37 -12.56 86.84
C ILE A 4 14.85 -13.17 85.51
N PHE A 5 14.06 -12.41 84.73
CA PHE A 5 13.67 -12.74 83.38
C PHE A 5 14.72 -12.16 82.42
N VAL A 6 15.37 -13.04 81.67
CA VAL A 6 16.25 -12.66 80.58
C VAL A 6 15.42 -12.67 79.32
N SER A 7 15.17 -11.48 78.71
CA SER A 7 14.51 -11.35 77.40
C SER A 7 15.60 -11.48 76.29
N LEU A 8 15.45 -12.55 75.49
CA LEU A 8 16.21 -12.70 74.26
C LEU A 8 15.55 -11.82 73.17
N ILE A 9 16.27 -10.85 72.68
CA ILE A 9 15.89 -10.04 71.50
C ILE A 9 16.43 -10.76 70.27
N LEU A 10 15.50 -11.33 69.47
CA LEU A 10 15.80 -11.82 68.12
C LEU A 10 15.80 -10.64 67.14
N ILE A 11 16.97 -10.36 66.59
CA ILE A 11 17.13 -9.39 65.47
C ILE A 11 16.87 -10.17 64.16
N PRO A 12 15.88 -9.80 63.34
CA PRO A 12 15.75 -10.40 62.03
C PRO A 12 16.83 -9.83 61.08
N VAL A 13 17.70 -10.72 60.60
CA VAL A 13 18.62 -10.42 59.50
C VAL A 13 17.78 -10.33 58.23
N VAL A 14 17.54 -9.12 57.73
CA VAL A 14 16.97 -8.88 56.40
C VAL A 14 18.07 -9.14 55.38
N LEU A 15 17.98 -10.29 54.72
CA LEU A 15 18.80 -10.59 53.53
C LEU A 15 18.24 -9.76 52.36
N THR A 16 18.87 -8.61 52.10
CA THR A 16 18.66 -7.85 50.86
C THR A 16 19.32 -8.61 49.72
N THR A 17 18.53 -9.37 48.97
CA THR A 17 18.92 -9.87 47.65
C THR A 17 18.98 -8.67 46.70
N ILE A 18 20.20 -8.23 46.41
CA ILE A 18 20.46 -7.30 45.30
C ILE A 18 20.17 -8.08 44.02
N LEU A 19 18.98 -7.88 43.46
CA LEU A 19 18.69 -8.22 42.06
C LEU A 19 19.60 -7.32 41.21
N ALA A 20 20.70 -7.88 40.72
CA ALA A 20 21.45 -7.29 39.64
C ALA A 20 20.51 -7.17 38.44
N CYS A 21 20.01 -5.97 38.18
CA CYS A 21 19.46 -5.61 36.88
C CYS A 21 20.60 -5.80 35.88
N ASN A 22 20.61 -6.92 35.20
CA ASN A 22 21.33 -7.04 33.95
C ASN A 22 20.75 -5.97 33.02
N ASP A 23 21.42 -4.85 32.88
CA ASP A 23 21.27 -3.97 31.75
C ASP A 23 21.55 -4.81 30.50
N HIS A 24 20.49 -5.37 29.95
CA HIS A 24 20.53 -5.80 28.56
C HIS A 24 20.71 -4.52 27.74
N LYS A 25 21.97 -4.11 27.55
CA LYS A 25 22.33 -3.23 26.45
C LYS A 25 21.66 -3.84 25.22
N ALA A 26 20.71 -3.10 24.64
CA ALA A 26 20.20 -3.42 23.33
C ALA A 26 21.42 -3.70 22.43
N PRO A 27 21.44 -4.78 21.64
CA PRO A 27 22.57 -5.09 20.80
C PRO A 27 22.90 -3.83 20.00
N GLU A 28 24.17 -3.43 20.02
CA GLU A 28 24.65 -2.31 19.20
C GLU A 28 24.18 -2.56 17.77
N ARG A 29 23.38 -1.64 17.24
CA ARG A 29 22.80 -1.71 15.91
C ARG A 29 23.92 -1.45 14.91
N VAL A 30 24.62 -2.51 14.51
CA VAL A 30 25.76 -2.43 13.59
C VAL A 30 25.25 -2.59 12.17
N GLY A 31 24.94 -1.46 11.53
CA GLY A 31 24.85 -1.36 10.08
C GLY A 31 26.20 -0.95 9.48
N ILE A 32 26.41 -1.16 8.19
CA ILE A 32 27.59 -0.64 7.49
C ILE A 32 27.54 0.90 7.46
N SER A 33 28.71 1.53 7.50
CA SER A 33 28.82 2.98 7.28
C SER A 33 28.54 3.30 5.80
N VAL A 34 27.78 4.34 5.56
CA VAL A 34 27.50 4.88 4.21
C VAL A 34 28.81 5.20 3.49
N ASP A 35 29.74 5.87 4.18
CA ASP A 35 31.04 6.27 3.60
C ASP A 35 31.88 5.05 3.21
N GLN A 36 31.91 4.03 4.07
CA GLN A 36 32.64 2.80 3.80
C GLN A 36 32.06 2.05 2.60
N PHE A 37 30.75 1.92 2.51
CA PHE A 37 30.08 1.26 1.40
C PHE A 37 30.30 2.03 0.09
N THR A 38 30.11 3.35 0.12
CA THR A 38 30.36 4.23 -1.03
C THR A 38 31.83 4.14 -1.50
N ALA A 39 32.79 4.12 -0.56
CA ALA A 39 34.20 4.00 -0.90
C ALA A 39 34.52 2.66 -1.60
N GLU A 40 33.97 1.55 -1.12
CA GLU A 40 34.17 0.23 -1.74
C GLU A 40 33.52 0.14 -3.12
N LEU A 41 32.32 0.73 -3.31
CA LEU A 41 31.69 0.83 -4.62
C LEU A 41 32.53 1.64 -5.61
N LYS A 42 33.03 2.82 -5.20
CA LYS A 42 33.91 3.66 -6.02
C LYS A 42 35.22 2.97 -6.41
N LYS A 43 35.81 2.17 -5.50
CA LYS A 43 36.96 1.31 -5.81
C LYS A 43 36.64 0.26 -6.88
N GLY A 44 35.37 -0.20 -6.93
CA GLY A 44 34.86 -1.09 -7.96
C GLY A 44 34.62 -0.45 -9.32
N GLY A 45 34.82 0.87 -9.46
CA GLY A 45 34.60 1.62 -10.70
C GLY A 45 33.16 2.12 -10.86
N PHE A 46 32.38 2.17 -9.79
CA PHE A 46 31.02 2.67 -9.85
C PHE A 46 30.94 4.16 -9.53
N GLU A 47 30.11 4.87 -10.27
CA GLU A 47 29.62 6.18 -9.90
C GLU A 47 28.52 6.01 -8.84
N VAL A 48 28.56 6.80 -7.76
CA VAL A 48 27.63 6.69 -6.63
C VAL A 48 27.13 8.08 -6.29
N ALA A 49 25.81 8.23 -6.26
CA ALA A 49 25.12 9.42 -5.83
C ALA A 49 24.11 9.07 -4.72
N GLN A 50 23.92 9.97 -3.77
CA GLN A 50 23.04 9.75 -2.62
C GLN A 50 21.71 10.46 -2.84
N GLY A 51 20.62 9.74 -2.64
CA GLY A 51 19.26 10.24 -2.61
C GLY A 51 18.69 10.32 -1.19
N TYR A 52 17.39 10.51 -1.11
CA TYR A 52 16.65 10.57 0.15
C TYR A 52 15.23 10.01 -0.03
N PHE A 53 14.45 9.97 1.06
CA PHE A 53 13.04 9.55 1.03
C PHE A 53 12.13 10.74 1.31
N GLN A 54 10.99 10.78 0.62
CA GLN A 54 9.97 11.80 0.80
C GLN A 54 8.60 11.15 1.01
N LEU A 55 7.91 11.59 2.04
CA LEU A 55 6.51 11.20 2.27
C LEU A 55 5.61 11.99 1.31
N TRP A 56 4.88 11.29 0.43
CA TRP A 56 3.80 11.90 -0.33
C TRP A 56 2.59 12.09 0.59
N ARG A 57 2.06 13.30 0.63
CA ARG A 57 0.94 13.70 1.48
C ARG A 57 -0.28 14.05 0.65
N ILE A 58 -1.46 14.00 1.27
CA ILE A 58 -2.70 14.38 0.60
C ILE A 58 -2.66 15.82 0.06
N GLU A 59 -1.92 16.71 0.74
CA GLU A 59 -1.72 18.09 0.34
C GLU A 59 -0.87 18.23 -0.95
N ASP A 60 -0.14 17.19 -1.33
CA ASP A 60 0.62 17.15 -2.59
C ASP A 60 -0.29 16.78 -3.79
N CYS A 61 -1.51 16.27 -3.52
CA CYS A 61 -2.44 15.82 -4.56
C CYS A 61 -2.76 16.89 -5.63
N PRO A 62 -3.00 18.18 -5.32
CA PRO A 62 -3.28 19.17 -6.37
C PRO A 62 -2.15 19.23 -7.42
N LYS A 63 -0.89 19.13 -6.98
CA LYS A 63 0.26 19.10 -7.90
C LYS A 63 0.35 17.77 -8.66
N SER A 64 0.14 16.65 -7.98
CA SER A 64 0.08 15.34 -8.62
C SER A 64 -1.01 15.30 -9.68
N PHE A 65 -2.19 15.83 -9.39
CA PHE A 65 -3.31 15.91 -10.32
C PHE A 65 -3.02 16.83 -11.53
N GLU A 66 -2.41 17.99 -11.29
CA GLU A 66 -1.98 18.90 -12.36
C GLU A 66 -1.06 18.19 -13.37
N VAL A 67 -0.07 17.44 -12.90
CA VAL A 67 0.96 16.84 -13.77
C VAL A 67 0.59 15.45 -14.28
N MET A 68 -0.19 14.67 -13.54
CA MET A 68 -0.52 13.29 -13.90
C MET A 68 -2.00 13.06 -14.18
N GLY A 69 -2.88 14.00 -13.80
CA GLY A 69 -4.33 13.81 -13.88
C GLY A 69 -4.89 12.85 -12.84
N THR A 70 -4.10 12.47 -11.82
CA THR A 70 -4.50 11.49 -10.80
C THR A 70 -3.76 11.71 -9.48
N CYS A 71 -4.41 11.40 -8.37
CA CYS A 71 -3.80 11.24 -7.06
C CYS A 71 -3.73 9.75 -6.66
N TYR A 72 -3.70 8.87 -7.65
CA TYR A 72 -3.34 7.44 -7.56
C TYR A 72 -4.31 6.56 -6.76
N PHE A 73 -5.51 7.00 -6.45
CA PHE A 73 -6.44 6.28 -5.55
C PHE A 73 -5.72 5.74 -4.30
N ASN A 74 -4.85 6.54 -3.72
CA ASN A 74 -4.02 6.18 -2.59
C ASN A 74 -4.85 5.62 -1.42
N ASN A 75 -4.18 4.86 -0.56
CA ASN A 75 -4.74 4.50 0.74
C ASN A 75 -4.23 5.51 1.79
N PRO A 76 -5.08 6.38 2.36
CA PRO A 76 -4.63 7.39 3.33
C PRO A 76 -3.94 6.81 4.57
N THR A 77 -4.25 5.57 4.94
CA THR A 77 -3.63 4.88 6.08
C THR A 77 -2.36 4.12 5.73
N ALA A 78 -2.04 4.04 4.42
CA ALA A 78 -0.79 3.49 3.89
C ALA A 78 -0.11 4.48 2.94
N PRO A 79 0.29 5.67 3.43
CA PRO A 79 0.85 6.71 2.58
C PRO A 79 2.16 6.26 1.92
N TYR A 80 2.44 6.79 0.73
CA TYR A 80 3.65 6.47 -0.01
C TYR A 80 4.86 7.20 0.56
N VAL A 81 5.93 6.46 0.84
CA VAL A 81 7.26 7.01 1.12
C VAL A 81 8.11 6.77 -0.11
N MET A 82 8.28 7.82 -0.93
CA MET A 82 8.91 7.73 -2.26
C MET A 82 10.42 7.85 -2.15
N ALA A 83 11.12 7.04 -2.94
CA ALA A 83 12.54 7.19 -3.16
C ALA A 83 12.79 8.40 -4.08
N VAL A 84 13.59 9.34 -3.62
CA VAL A 84 13.99 10.54 -4.38
C VAL A 84 15.47 10.42 -4.70
N VAL A 85 15.77 10.31 -5.99
CA VAL A 85 17.13 10.08 -6.50
C VAL A 85 17.69 11.31 -7.19
N PRO A 86 19.02 11.54 -7.14
CA PRO A 86 19.65 12.56 -7.95
C PRO A 86 19.62 12.16 -9.43
N TYR A 87 19.36 13.13 -10.32
CA TYR A 87 19.47 12.90 -11.75
C TYR A 87 20.94 12.76 -12.17
N TRP A 88 21.21 11.86 -13.11
CA TRP A 88 22.52 11.80 -13.75
C TRP A 88 22.73 13.03 -14.67
N PRO A 89 23.96 13.51 -14.87
CA PRO A 89 24.21 14.71 -15.69
C PRO A 89 23.69 14.66 -17.12
N ASN A 90 23.53 13.47 -17.68
CA ASN A 90 23.02 13.20 -19.03
C ASN A 90 21.59 12.64 -19.06
N GLU A 91 20.90 12.65 -17.93
CA GLU A 91 19.54 12.15 -17.82
C GLU A 91 18.54 13.22 -18.30
N PHE A 92 17.61 12.81 -19.12
CA PHE A 92 16.46 13.63 -19.48
C PHE A 92 15.50 13.72 -18.30
N VAL A 93 15.31 14.91 -17.79
CA VAL A 93 14.31 15.20 -16.75
C VAL A 93 13.02 15.64 -17.45
N ASP A 94 11.96 14.83 -17.35
CA ASP A 94 10.68 15.18 -17.98
C ASP A 94 9.96 16.25 -17.15
N PRO A 95 9.81 17.48 -17.67
CA PRO A 95 9.11 18.54 -16.96
C PRO A 95 7.62 18.22 -16.73
N ALA A 96 7.04 17.31 -17.53
CA ALA A 96 5.66 16.93 -17.44
C ALA A 96 5.35 16.01 -16.24
N THR A 97 6.36 15.33 -15.68
CA THR A 97 6.22 14.47 -14.50
C THR A 97 6.87 15.06 -13.24
N LEU A 98 7.54 16.19 -13.39
CA LEU A 98 8.21 16.85 -12.27
C LEU A 98 7.20 17.30 -11.21
N GLY A 99 7.39 16.83 -9.98
CA GLY A 99 6.50 17.12 -8.87
C GLY A 99 5.29 16.17 -8.74
N ALA A 100 5.25 15.08 -9.50
CA ALA A 100 4.19 14.06 -9.42
C ALA A 100 3.98 13.51 -7.99
N PHE A 101 5.03 13.47 -7.18
CA PHE A 101 4.98 13.07 -5.77
C PHE A 101 5.36 14.21 -4.80
N GLY A 102 5.02 15.45 -5.16
CA GLY A 102 5.39 16.64 -4.41
C GLY A 102 6.71 17.26 -4.85
N ALA A 103 7.05 18.41 -4.27
CA ALA A 103 8.27 19.13 -4.60
C ALA A 103 9.51 18.37 -4.07
N THR A 104 10.58 18.31 -4.88
CA THR A 104 11.86 17.70 -4.55
C THR A 104 12.97 18.76 -4.56
N ASP A 105 14.12 18.43 -3.98
CA ASP A 105 15.31 19.31 -4.06
C ASP A 105 15.77 19.47 -5.51
N PRO A 106 16.37 20.63 -5.87
CA PRO A 106 16.91 20.84 -7.21
C PRO A 106 17.92 19.76 -7.61
N GLY A 107 17.74 19.17 -8.78
CA GLY A 107 18.57 18.07 -9.29
C GLY A 107 18.15 16.67 -8.79
N TYR A 108 17.02 16.56 -8.11
CA TYR A 108 16.47 15.31 -7.63
C TYR A 108 15.04 15.08 -8.14
N GLY A 109 14.63 13.79 -8.21
CA GLY A 109 13.27 13.41 -8.59
C GLY A 109 12.80 12.14 -7.91
N ALA A 110 11.49 12.06 -7.66
CA ALA A 110 10.81 10.84 -7.25
C ALA A 110 10.43 9.97 -8.46
N THR A 111 10.55 10.53 -9.67
CA THR A 111 10.48 9.83 -10.95
C THR A 111 11.81 10.02 -11.68
N PHE A 112 12.30 8.98 -12.35
CA PHE A 112 13.64 8.96 -12.93
C PHE A 112 13.72 8.00 -14.12
N ARG A 113 14.71 8.23 -14.98
CA ARG A 113 15.11 7.28 -16.01
C ARG A 113 16.04 6.23 -15.41
N PHE A 114 16.05 5.04 -15.97
CA PHE A 114 16.86 3.94 -15.46
C PHE A 114 17.86 3.46 -16.54
N ASP A 115 19.15 3.64 -16.27
CA ASP A 115 20.20 3.09 -17.14
C ASP A 115 20.23 1.56 -17.01
N PRO A 116 20.38 0.78 -18.10
CA PRO A 116 20.45 -0.67 -18.02
C PRO A 116 21.62 -1.20 -17.16
N ASN A 117 22.64 -0.36 -16.87
CA ASN A 117 23.79 -0.73 -16.03
C ASN A 117 23.76 -0.01 -14.67
N GLU A 118 22.58 0.18 -14.11
CA GLU A 118 22.36 0.93 -12.90
C GLU A 118 21.71 0.06 -11.81
N ALA A 119 21.91 0.45 -10.55
CA ALA A 119 21.17 -0.05 -9.40
C ALA A 119 20.81 1.08 -8.45
N ILE A 120 19.65 0.97 -7.81
CA ILE A 120 19.31 1.73 -6.60
C ILE A 120 19.51 0.79 -5.41
N VAL A 121 20.24 1.24 -4.42
CA VAL A 121 20.48 0.47 -3.18
C VAL A 121 19.90 1.22 -2.01
N ILE A 122 18.98 0.57 -1.30
CA ILE A 122 18.31 1.08 -0.11
C ILE A 122 18.77 0.23 1.06
N PHE A 123 19.26 0.84 2.13
CA PHE A 123 19.67 0.11 3.33
C PHE A 123 19.47 0.92 4.59
N GLY A 124 19.22 0.25 5.69
CA GLY A 124 18.98 0.90 6.97
C GLY A 124 18.01 0.13 7.86
N PHE A 125 17.53 0.80 8.90
CA PHE A 125 16.56 0.21 9.81
C PHE A 125 15.16 0.33 9.26
N LEU A 126 14.52 -0.84 9.05
CA LEU A 126 13.13 -0.93 8.69
C LEU A 126 12.22 -0.37 9.80
N PRO A 127 10.97 0.00 9.47
CA PRO A 127 10.08 0.67 10.42
C PRO A 127 9.79 -0.14 11.68
N PRO A 128 9.20 0.49 12.70
CA PRO A 128 8.55 -0.21 13.80
C PRO A 128 7.51 -1.22 13.32
N LYS A 129 7.19 -2.19 14.19
CA LYS A 129 6.26 -3.26 13.83
C LYS A 129 4.89 -2.73 13.41
N ALA A 130 4.32 -3.38 12.37
CA ALA A 130 3.05 -3.04 11.75
C ALA A 130 2.40 -4.28 11.12
N ALA A 131 1.16 -4.14 10.65
CA ALA A 131 0.50 -5.20 9.90
C ALA A 131 1.09 -5.36 8.50
N TYR A 132 1.56 -4.27 7.87
CA TYR A 132 2.06 -4.29 6.50
C TYR A 132 3.26 -3.35 6.30
N PHE A 133 4.24 -3.86 5.58
CA PHE A 133 5.36 -3.15 4.96
C PHE A 133 5.60 -3.75 3.57
N GLY A 134 5.83 -2.92 2.56
CA GLY A 134 6.21 -3.34 1.23
C GLY A 134 7.04 -2.28 0.53
N LEU A 135 8.16 -2.69 -0.08
CA LEU A 135 8.97 -1.89 -1.00
C LEU A 135 8.72 -2.40 -2.41
N GLN A 136 8.39 -1.51 -3.34
CA GLN A 136 8.06 -1.86 -4.72
C GLN A 136 8.43 -0.75 -5.69
N SER A 137 8.86 -1.13 -6.90
CA SER A 137 9.12 -0.23 -8.01
C SER A 137 8.03 -0.32 -9.07
N TYR A 138 7.87 0.76 -9.82
CA TYR A 138 6.81 0.96 -10.78
C TYR A 138 7.35 1.52 -12.09
N LEU A 139 6.74 1.10 -13.19
CA LEU A 139 6.72 1.86 -14.42
C LEU A 139 5.77 3.05 -14.21
N PHE A 140 6.28 4.27 -14.25
CA PHE A 140 5.48 5.44 -13.91
C PHE A 140 4.82 6.07 -15.15
N THR A 141 5.59 6.28 -16.22
CA THR A 141 5.06 6.67 -17.52
C THR A 141 5.87 6.01 -18.63
N GLN A 142 5.24 5.75 -19.77
CA GLN A 142 5.89 5.21 -20.95
C GLN A 142 5.48 5.98 -22.21
N LYS A 143 6.37 6.03 -23.23
CA LYS A 143 6.05 6.60 -24.53
C LYS A 143 5.21 5.62 -25.34
N GLY A 144 4.06 6.05 -25.84
CA GLY A 144 3.20 5.18 -26.65
C GLY A 144 1.73 5.59 -26.66
N GLU A 145 0.92 4.64 -27.15
CA GLU A 145 -0.53 4.73 -27.19
C GLU A 145 -1.13 3.55 -26.43
N PHE A 146 -2.25 3.75 -25.77
CA PHE A 146 -2.98 2.66 -25.16
C PHE A 146 -3.76 1.85 -26.21
N GLN A 147 -3.96 0.56 -25.91
CA GLN A 147 -4.65 -0.36 -26.80
C GLN A 147 -6.17 -0.37 -26.51
N THR A 148 -6.98 -0.01 -27.50
CA THR A 148 -8.44 0.07 -27.36
C THR A 148 -9.18 -1.15 -27.89
N ASN A 149 -8.50 -2.13 -28.49
CA ASN A 149 -9.13 -3.33 -29.07
C ASN A 149 -8.88 -4.55 -28.17
N ASN A 150 -9.45 -4.52 -26.97
CA ASN A 150 -9.36 -5.64 -26.01
C ASN A 150 -10.53 -5.61 -25.01
N ALA A 151 -10.84 -6.76 -24.41
CA ALA A 151 -11.96 -6.92 -23.50
C ALA A 151 -11.87 -6.05 -22.23
N THR A 152 -10.65 -5.77 -21.75
CA THR A 152 -10.41 -4.90 -20.58
C THR A 152 -10.84 -3.47 -20.89
N TYR A 153 -10.43 -2.94 -22.04
CA TYR A 153 -10.83 -1.60 -22.47
C TYR A 153 -12.36 -1.49 -22.61
N ASP A 154 -13.00 -2.47 -23.28
CA ASP A 154 -14.46 -2.50 -23.46
C ASP A 154 -15.20 -2.51 -22.12
N LEU A 155 -14.71 -3.28 -21.14
CA LEU A 155 -15.28 -3.33 -19.79
C LEU A 155 -15.15 -1.97 -19.08
N ILE A 156 -13.97 -1.37 -19.13
CA ILE A 156 -13.67 -0.10 -18.46
C ILE A 156 -14.53 1.04 -19.05
N VAL A 157 -14.67 1.11 -20.37
CA VAL A 157 -15.59 2.05 -21.04
C VAL A 157 -17.03 1.82 -20.59
N LYS A 158 -17.46 0.56 -20.54
CA LYS A 158 -18.84 0.21 -20.11
C LYS A 158 -19.16 0.66 -18.70
N ILE A 159 -18.20 0.64 -17.79
CA ILE A 159 -18.38 1.10 -16.40
C ILE A 159 -18.12 2.60 -16.22
N GLY A 160 -17.78 3.34 -17.31
CA GLY A 160 -17.54 4.78 -17.26
C GLY A 160 -16.25 5.19 -16.56
N ALA A 161 -15.22 4.34 -16.60
CA ALA A 161 -13.95 4.56 -15.93
C ALA A 161 -12.76 4.75 -16.90
N GLU A 162 -13.03 5.02 -18.19
CA GLU A 162 -12.00 5.13 -19.22
C GLU A 162 -10.91 6.16 -18.84
N GLU A 163 -11.31 7.37 -18.48
CA GLU A 163 -10.37 8.44 -18.11
C GLU A 163 -9.54 8.14 -16.84
N VAL A 164 -9.96 7.17 -16.05
CA VAL A 164 -9.22 6.75 -14.85
C VAL A 164 -8.04 5.87 -15.24
N PHE A 165 -8.26 4.92 -16.15
CA PHE A 165 -7.32 3.86 -16.45
C PHE A 165 -6.58 4.05 -17.77
N PHE A 166 -7.11 4.84 -18.70
CA PHE A 166 -6.50 5.09 -20.01
C PHE A 166 -6.35 6.60 -20.23
N HIS A 167 -5.21 7.14 -19.84
CA HIS A 167 -4.97 8.57 -19.95
C HIS A 167 -3.55 8.88 -20.39
N LYS A 168 -3.41 10.02 -21.04
CA LYS A 168 -2.11 10.61 -21.40
C LYS A 168 -1.63 11.48 -20.25
N VAL A 169 -0.31 11.63 -20.16
CA VAL A 169 0.28 12.63 -19.26
C VAL A 169 -0.17 14.02 -19.70
N PRO A 170 -0.81 14.83 -18.85
CA PRO A 170 -1.46 16.09 -19.27
C PRO A 170 -0.57 17.03 -20.06
N HIS A 171 0.71 17.17 -19.68
CA HIS A 171 1.67 18.06 -20.32
C HIS A 171 2.63 17.36 -21.29
N ASN A 172 2.43 16.06 -21.56
CA ASN A 172 3.22 15.30 -22.52
C ASN A 172 2.36 14.21 -23.19
N GLN A 173 1.62 14.59 -24.22
CA GLN A 173 0.68 13.71 -24.93
C GLN A 173 1.34 12.55 -25.69
N ALA A 174 2.67 12.53 -25.81
CA ALA A 174 3.41 11.39 -26.36
C ALA A 174 3.58 10.25 -25.33
N ARG A 175 3.24 10.48 -24.07
CA ARG A 175 3.37 9.50 -22.96
C ARG A 175 2.02 9.17 -22.37
N ILE A 176 1.89 7.93 -21.95
CA ILE A 176 0.75 7.44 -21.17
C ILE A 176 1.16 7.34 -19.70
N GLY A 177 0.20 7.63 -18.80
CA GLY A 177 0.32 7.34 -17.39
C GLY A 177 0.20 5.82 -17.19
N SER A 178 1.05 5.24 -16.38
CA SER A 178 1.07 3.80 -16.10
C SER A 178 0.95 3.53 -14.61
N PHE A 179 1.91 3.86 -13.82
CA PHE A 179 2.05 3.56 -12.42
C PHE A 179 1.82 2.07 -12.11
N ASP A 180 2.46 1.23 -12.93
CA ASP A 180 2.31 -0.22 -12.97
C ASP A 180 3.42 -0.92 -12.19
N SER A 181 3.08 -1.90 -11.36
CA SER A 181 4.09 -2.68 -10.63
C SER A 181 5.00 -3.45 -11.57
N LEU A 182 6.32 -3.41 -11.32
CA LEU A 182 7.34 -4.03 -12.17
C LEU A 182 7.81 -5.39 -11.65
N SER A 183 7.47 -5.71 -10.41
CA SER A 183 7.93 -6.92 -9.74
C SER A 183 7.00 -7.26 -8.58
N ASN A 184 7.29 -8.37 -7.94
CA ASN A 184 6.72 -8.66 -6.63
C ASN A 184 7.36 -7.78 -5.57
N SER A 185 6.55 -7.21 -4.68
CA SER A 185 7.07 -6.38 -3.60
C SER A 185 7.98 -7.16 -2.65
N ASN A 186 8.99 -6.48 -2.10
CA ASN A 186 9.74 -6.95 -0.94
C ASN A 186 8.94 -6.61 0.33
N ASN A 187 7.91 -7.41 0.63
CA ASN A 187 7.05 -7.18 1.79
C ASN A 187 7.56 -7.86 3.07
N ASN A 188 6.92 -7.54 4.20
CA ASN A 188 7.33 -8.07 5.50
C ASN A 188 7.36 -9.61 5.54
N VAL A 189 6.46 -10.32 4.83
CA VAL A 189 6.46 -11.80 4.79
C VAL A 189 7.67 -12.35 4.04
N VAL A 190 8.04 -11.74 2.91
CA VAL A 190 9.26 -12.08 2.15
C VAL A 190 10.49 -11.90 3.02
N ILE A 191 10.56 -10.75 3.71
CA ILE A 191 11.70 -10.40 4.57
C ILE A 191 11.79 -11.35 5.78
N ASP A 192 10.67 -11.64 6.44
CA ASP A 192 10.62 -12.56 7.59
C ASP A 192 11.09 -13.97 7.20
N ARG A 193 10.63 -14.49 6.05
CA ARG A 193 11.02 -15.83 5.57
C ARG A 193 12.51 -15.95 5.28
N GLN A 194 13.10 -14.90 4.69
CA GLN A 194 14.52 -14.95 4.30
C GLN A 194 15.45 -14.64 5.47
N SER A 195 15.14 -13.64 6.31
CA SER A 195 16.07 -13.12 7.31
C SER A 195 15.60 -13.22 8.77
N GLY A 196 14.35 -13.66 9.01
CA GLY A 196 13.83 -13.90 10.35
C GLY A 196 13.31 -12.67 11.08
N GLY A 197 13.12 -11.54 10.39
CA GLY A 197 12.52 -10.33 10.96
C GLY A 197 12.49 -9.16 9.99
N SER A 198 11.31 -8.55 9.85
CA SER A 198 11.06 -7.46 8.89
C SER A 198 10.95 -6.09 9.54
N PHE A 199 10.80 -5.98 10.87
CA PHE A 199 10.60 -4.71 11.55
C PHE A 199 11.73 -4.42 12.55
N ASN A 200 12.12 -3.13 12.67
CA ASN A 200 13.21 -2.70 13.54
C ASN A 200 14.54 -3.44 13.28
N GLN A 201 14.77 -3.92 12.05
CA GLN A 201 15.94 -4.67 11.63
C GLN A 201 16.66 -3.91 10.52
N PHE A 202 17.97 -4.06 10.45
CA PHE A 202 18.79 -3.49 9.38
C PHE A 202 18.73 -4.41 8.16
N ARG A 203 18.34 -3.88 6.99
CA ARG A 203 18.20 -4.65 5.73
C ARG A 203 18.78 -3.88 4.55
N TYR A 204 19.03 -4.61 3.46
CA TYR A 204 19.58 -4.09 2.23
C TYR A 204 18.70 -4.51 1.06
N PHE A 205 18.35 -3.56 0.20
CA PHE A 205 17.54 -3.80 -0.99
C PHE A 205 18.31 -3.30 -2.21
N ILE A 206 18.38 -4.12 -3.24
CA ILE A 206 19.01 -3.80 -4.52
C ILE A 206 17.90 -3.79 -5.56
N ILE A 207 17.65 -2.65 -6.20
CA ILE A 207 16.67 -2.48 -7.28
C ILE A 207 17.49 -2.32 -8.55
N THR A 208 17.40 -3.24 -9.51
CA THR A 208 18.20 -3.19 -10.71
C THR A 208 17.61 -4.05 -11.83
N PRO A 209 17.73 -3.62 -13.11
CA PRO A 209 17.45 -4.48 -14.26
C PRO A 209 18.58 -5.49 -14.55
N ASP A 210 19.79 -5.27 -14.04
CA ASP A 210 21.00 -5.98 -14.46
C ASP A 210 21.51 -6.97 -13.40
N GLN A 211 21.56 -8.25 -13.78
CA GLN A 211 22.11 -9.34 -12.95
C GLN A 211 23.58 -9.12 -12.57
N TYR A 212 24.33 -8.41 -13.42
CA TYR A 212 25.73 -8.10 -13.11
C TYR A 212 25.81 -7.06 -12.00
N MET A 213 25.00 -5.99 -12.06
CA MET A 213 24.94 -4.97 -11.01
C MET A 213 24.54 -5.58 -9.67
N ASP A 214 23.50 -6.44 -9.63
CA ASP A 214 23.12 -7.16 -8.41
C ASP A 214 24.31 -7.93 -7.83
N LYS A 215 24.99 -8.71 -8.67
CA LYS A 215 26.18 -9.49 -8.25
C LYS A 215 27.30 -8.60 -7.70
N GLN A 216 27.62 -7.48 -8.36
CA GLN A 216 28.70 -6.60 -7.92
C GLN A 216 28.36 -5.91 -6.59
N VAL A 217 27.15 -5.39 -6.44
CA VAL A 217 26.69 -4.77 -5.19
C VAL A 217 26.73 -5.80 -4.05
N ARG A 218 26.24 -7.02 -4.27
CA ARG A 218 26.34 -8.11 -3.28
C ARG A 218 27.77 -8.44 -2.90
N GLN A 219 28.69 -8.47 -3.86
CA GLN A 219 30.10 -8.72 -3.57
C GLN A 219 30.69 -7.63 -2.66
N VAL A 220 30.34 -6.37 -2.88
CA VAL A 220 30.80 -5.29 -2.00
C VAL A 220 30.17 -5.42 -0.61
N LEU A 221 28.88 -5.72 -0.52
CA LEU A 221 28.21 -5.96 0.77
C LEU A 221 28.83 -7.14 1.54
N HIS A 222 29.15 -8.25 0.85
CA HIS A 222 29.82 -9.40 1.46
C HIS A 222 31.23 -9.05 1.97
N LYS A 223 32.01 -8.22 1.25
CA LYS A 223 33.31 -7.72 1.75
C LYS A 223 33.16 -6.92 3.04
N LEU A 224 32.02 -6.29 3.22
CA LEU A 224 31.66 -5.54 4.44
C LEU A 224 30.95 -6.44 5.48
N SER A 225 31.04 -7.75 5.33
CA SER A 225 30.50 -8.75 6.25
C SER A 225 28.96 -8.78 6.35
N VAL A 226 28.25 -8.27 5.35
CA VAL A 226 26.79 -8.37 5.27
C VAL A 226 26.41 -9.78 4.84
N ALA A 227 25.52 -10.42 5.58
CA ALA A 227 25.04 -11.77 5.26
C ALA A 227 24.05 -11.73 4.09
N ASP A 228 24.12 -12.69 3.18
CA ASP A 228 23.26 -12.75 1.99
C ASP A 228 21.76 -12.81 2.33
N LYS A 229 21.39 -13.42 3.45
CA LYS A 229 20.02 -13.46 3.96
C LYS A 229 19.42 -12.07 4.24
N ASP A 230 20.24 -11.05 4.49
CA ASP A 230 19.81 -9.68 4.79
C ASP A 230 19.77 -8.78 3.55
N ILE A 231 20.10 -9.34 2.36
CA ILE A 231 20.12 -8.63 1.07
C ILE A 231 18.96 -9.14 0.20
N PHE A 232 18.11 -8.21 -0.21
CA PHE A 232 16.94 -8.47 -1.06
C PHE A 232 17.15 -7.82 -2.42
N THR A 233 16.72 -8.45 -3.50
CA THR A 233 16.78 -7.88 -4.85
C THR A 233 15.37 -7.71 -5.40
N GLU A 234 15.05 -6.51 -5.82
CA GLU A 234 13.94 -6.24 -6.70
C GLU A 234 14.45 -6.23 -8.15
N ARG A 235 13.93 -7.17 -8.95
CA ARG A 235 14.38 -7.40 -10.31
C ARG A 235 13.51 -6.64 -11.28
N ILE A 236 14.05 -5.59 -11.88
CA ILE A 236 13.32 -4.83 -12.91
C ILE A 236 13.35 -5.63 -14.22
N PRO A 237 12.20 -5.91 -14.85
CA PRO A 237 12.11 -6.81 -16.00
C PRO A 237 12.64 -6.19 -17.29
N SER A 238 13.10 -7.04 -18.21
CA SER A 238 13.74 -6.61 -19.46
C SER A 238 12.81 -6.04 -20.53
N ASN A 239 11.50 -6.12 -20.35
CA ASN A 239 10.52 -5.58 -21.29
C ASN A 239 10.34 -4.07 -21.18
N MET A 240 11.05 -3.41 -20.26
CA MET A 240 11.05 -1.95 -20.12
C MET A 240 12.01 -1.30 -21.11
N ARG A 241 11.72 -0.05 -21.48
CA ARG A 241 12.60 0.79 -22.32
C ARG A 241 13.58 1.54 -21.43
N PHE A 242 14.72 0.90 -21.15
CA PHE A 242 15.80 1.51 -20.37
C PHE A 242 16.56 2.55 -21.18
N GLY A 243 17.19 3.49 -20.48
CA GLY A 243 18.01 4.57 -21.03
C GLY A 243 17.82 5.85 -20.23
N LEU A 244 18.63 6.86 -20.57
CA LEU A 244 18.59 8.17 -19.93
C LEU A 244 18.01 9.26 -20.87
N ASP A 245 17.59 8.90 -22.07
CA ASP A 245 17.02 9.82 -23.04
C ASP A 245 15.51 10.07 -22.84
N ALA A 246 14.96 10.98 -23.64
CA ALA A 246 13.56 11.37 -23.56
C ALA A 246 12.56 10.24 -23.95
N ASP A 247 13.03 9.24 -24.70
CA ASP A 247 12.19 8.13 -25.16
C ASP A 247 12.14 6.97 -24.17
N ALA A 248 13.08 6.92 -23.22
CA ALA A 248 13.11 5.90 -22.17
C ALA A 248 11.89 6.02 -21.24
N ASP A 249 11.58 4.94 -20.55
CA ASP A 249 10.49 4.89 -19.59
C ASP A 249 10.84 5.65 -18.30
N ASP A 250 9.82 6.19 -17.62
CA ASP A 250 9.96 6.75 -16.29
C ASP A 250 9.68 5.68 -15.24
N PHE A 251 10.48 5.67 -14.20
CA PHE A 251 10.37 4.76 -13.07
C PHE A 251 10.13 5.52 -11.77
N ALA A 252 9.48 4.86 -10.84
CA ALA A 252 9.34 5.31 -9.46
C ALA A 252 9.53 4.13 -8.51
N SER A 253 9.98 4.38 -7.28
CA SER A 253 10.09 3.36 -6.24
C SER A 253 9.53 3.91 -4.94
N GLY A 254 8.75 3.12 -4.22
CA GLY A 254 8.11 3.57 -3.01
C GLY A 254 7.92 2.48 -1.95
N ILE A 255 7.75 2.93 -0.74
CA ILE A 255 7.43 2.10 0.41
C ILE A 255 6.00 2.38 0.84
N ARG A 256 5.26 1.33 1.14
CA ARG A 256 3.99 1.37 1.84
C ARG A 256 4.16 0.77 3.23
N TYR A 257 3.65 1.47 4.22
CA TYR A 257 3.76 1.05 5.61
C TYR A 257 2.46 1.38 6.35
N SER A 258 1.74 0.36 6.80
CA SER A 258 0.37 0.49 7.28
C SER A 258 0.11 -0.24 8.58
N MET A 259 -0.80 0.30 9.38
CA MET A 259 -1.23 -0.21 10.69
C MET A 259 -0.06 -0.52 11.64
N PRO A 260 0.75 0.48 12.01
CA PRO A 260 1.78 0.28 13.01
C PRO A 260 1.17 -0.01 14.40
N ASP A 261 1.83 -0.89 15.15
CA ASP A 261 1.39 -1.31 16.48
C ASP A 261 1.27 -0.14 17.48
N ASP A 262 2.04 0.94 17.27
CA ASP A 262 2.01 2.16 18.08
C ASP A 262 0.93 3.17 17.64
N GLY A 263 0.11 2.83 16.65
CA GLY A 263 -1.02 3.60 16.14
C GLY A 263 -0.68 4.72 15.17
N GLY A 264 0.60 4.97 14.85
CA GLY A 264 1.03 5.88 13.79
C GLY A 264 0.76 7.37 14.00
N LYS A 265 0.34 7.77 15.20
CA LYS A 265 0.03 9.17 15.53
C LYS A 265 1.30 10.00 15.70
N GLU A 266 1.16 11.31 15.58
CA GLU A 266 2.25 12.24 15.83
C GLU A 266 2.96 11.96 17.17
N GLY A 267 4.29 11.98 17.15
CA GLY A 267 5.12 11.68 18.31
C GLY A 267 5.52 10.20 18.44
N THR A 268 4.80 9.25 17.81
CA THR A 268 5.17 7.81 17.84
C THR A 268 6.41 7.52 17.00
N ALA A 269 7.02 6.35 17.23
CA ALA A 269 8.18 5.92 16.47
C ALA A 269 7.87 5.67 14.99
N SER A 270 6.70 5.13 14.68
CA SER A 270 6.24 4.89 13.32
C SER A 270 5.95 6.19 12.56
N TYR A 271 5.35 7.20 13.23
CA TYR A 271 5.17 8.52 12.64
C TYR A 271 6.51 9.16 12.27
N LYS A 272 7.48 9.15 13.20
CA LYS A 272 8.82 9.68 12.96
C LYS A 272 9.51 8.96 11.80
N TRP A 273 9.38 7.63 11.74
CA TRP A 273 9.98 6.85 10.67
C TRP A 273 9.37 7.19 9.30
N ARG A 274 8.04 7.34 9.20
CA ARG A 274 7.37 7.73 7.94
C ARG A 274 7.87 9.08 7.41
N HIS A 275 8.10 10.05 8.30
CA HIS A 275 8.52 11.41 7.93
C HIS A 275 10.02 11.53 7.72
N ASN A 276 10.80 10.68 8.36
CA ASN A 276 12.25 10.64 8.23
C ASN A 276 12.74 9.19 8.38
N PRO A 277 12.61 8.37 7.33
CA PRO A 277 13.04 6.99 7.36
C PRO A 277 14.51 6.85 7.72
N THR A 278 14.82 5.92 8.62
CA THR A 278 16.21 5.57 8.98
C THR A 278 16.84 4.68 7.90
N LEU A 279 16.65 5.08 6.65
CA LEU A 279 17.13 4.42 5.45
C LEU A 279 18.08 5.33 4.68
N THR A 280 19.11 4.74 4.10
CA THR A 280 20.00 5.39 3.14
C THR A 280 19.60 4.92 1.73
N LEU A 281 19.59 5.85 0.80
CA LEU A 281 19.32 5.62 -0.62
C LEU A 281 20.56 5.99 -1.43
N LEU A 282 21.12 5.04 -2.17
CA LEU A 282 22.21 5.27 -3.11
C LEU A 282 21.76 4.90 -4.52
N ARG A 283 22.07 5.76 -5.48
CA ARG A 283 21.97 5.51 -6.91
C ARG A 283 23.37 5.19 -7.43
N ILE A 284 23.53 4.06 -8.13
CA ILE A 284 24.84 3.49 -8.47
C ILE A 284 24.83 3.16 -9.96
N ARG A 285 25.86 3.59 -10.70
CA ARG A 285 26.01 3.32 -12.13
C ARG A 285 27.39 2.79 -12.44
N ASP A 286 27.45 1.73 -13.30
CA ASP A 286 28.74 1.28 -13.86
C ASP A 286 29.20 2.27 -14.94
N THR A 287 30.42 2.79 -14.78
CA THR A 287 31.01 3.75 -15.72
C THR A 287 31.84 3.11 -16.82
N GLN A 288 31.97 1.77 -16.81
CA GLN A 288 32.79 1.04 -17.78
C GLN A 288 32.04 0.82 -19.11
N PRO A 289 32.49 1.41 -20.24
CA PRO A 289 31.70 1.52 -21.46
C PRO A 289 31.52 0.22 -22.26
N HIS A 290 31.92 -0.94 -21.77
CA HIS A 290 32.04 -2.16 -22.58
C HIS A 290 31.29 -3.38 -22.05
N ARG A 291 30.42 -3.21 -21.08
CA ARG A 291 29.66 -4.33 -20.55
C ARG A 291 28.25 -4.33 -21.13
N LEU A 292 27.94 -5.39 -21.85
CA LEU A 292 26.57 -5.69 -22.19
C LEU A 292 25.82 -5.98 -20.89
N SER A 293 24.80 -5.19 -20.61
CA SER A 293 23.88 -5.44 -19.50
C SER A 293 23.29 -6.84 -19.64
N ARG A 294 23.19 -7.53 -18.52
CA ARG A 294 22.60 -8.86 -18.43
C ARG A 294 21.24 -8.74 -17.75
N LEU A 295 20.29 -8.22 -18.49
CA LEU A 295 18.95 -7.91 -17.98
C LEU A 295 18.27 -9.15 -17.36
N TYR A 296 17.45 -8.91 -16.36
CA TYR A 296 16.55 -9.93 -15.85
C TYR A 296 15.47 -10.25 -16.89
N PRO A 297 14.96 -11.50 -16.91
CA PRO A 297 13.86 -11.86 -17.82
C PRO A 297 12.65 -10.94 -17.65
N ALA A 298 11.82 -10.86 -18.68
CA ALA A 298 10.51 -10.24 -18.58
C ALA A 298 9.70 -10.88 -17.43
N TRP A 299 8.90 -10.07 -16.76
CA TRP A 299 8.03 -10.51 -15.69
C TRP A 299 6.57 -10.48 -16.20
N GLU A 300 5.85 -11.57 -16.02
CA GLU A 300 4.47 -11.72 -16.47
C GLU A 300 3.45 -11.57 -15.33
N GLY A 301 3.95 -11.25 -14.13
CA GLY A 301 3.16 -11.28 -12.91
C GLY A 301 3.04 -12.71 -12.34
N ASP A 302 2.57 -12.81 -11.11
CA ASP A 302 2.20 -14.12 -10.56
C ASP A 302 0.86 -14.54 -11.15
N SER A 303 0.78 -15.79 -11.60
CA SER A 303 -0.48 -16.31 -12.07
C SER A 303 -1.52 -16.36 -10.93
N PRO A 304 -2.81 -16.12 -11.22
CA PRO A 304 -3.87 -16.20 -10.21
C PRO A 304 -3.89 -17.52 -9.43
N GLU A 305 -3.49 -18.63 -10.08
CA GLU A 305 -3.44 -19.95 -9.44
C GLU A 305 -2.41 -20.05 -8.30
N ARG A 306 -1.47 -19.11 -8.20
CA ARG A 306 -0.53 -19.02 -7.07
C ARG A 306 -1.09 -18.28 -5.87
N ARG A 307 -2.24 -17.63 -6.02
CA ARG A 307 -2.96 -17.02 -4.92
C ARG A 307 -3.83 -18.06 -4.27
N THR A 308 -3.88 -18.04 -2.96
CA THR A 308 -4.76 -18.87 -2.15
C THR A 308 -5.79 -18.01 -1.47
N ALA A 309 -6.94 -18.56 -1.16
CA ALA A 309 -7.94 -17.93 -0.33
C ALA A 309 -8.83 -18.99 0.29
N VAL A 310 -9.53 -18.60 1.36
CA VAL A 310 -10.69 -19.34 1.84
C VAL A 310 -11.86 -18.96 0.93
N ASP A 311 -12.57 -19.94 0.40
CA ASP A 311 -13.79 -19.68 -0.37
C ASP A 311 -14.85 -19.03 0.52
N GLU A 312 -15.23 -17.80 0.24
CA GLU A 312 -16.22 -17.02 0.97
C GLU A 312 -17.64 -17.13 0.40
N TRP A 313 -17.81 -17.74 -0.77
CA TRP A 313 -19.12 -17.80 -1.44
C TRP A 313 -20.17 -18.59 -0.65
N TYR A 314 -19.74 -19.45 0.30
CA TYR A 314 -20.68 -20.08 1.23
C TYR A 314 -21.37 -19.06 2.17
N LEU A 315 -20.84 -17.85 2.30
CA LEU A 315 -21.39 -16.76 3.12
C LEU A 315 -22.40 -15.88 2.33
N GLU A 316 -22.55 -16.08 1.02
CA GLU A 316 -23.37 -15.20 0.18
C GLU A 316 -24.83 -15.08 0.65
N THR A 317 -25.44 -16.20 1.07
CA THR A 317 -26.81 -16.19 1.60
C THR A 317 -26.92 -15.36 2.88
N ASP A 318 -25.91 -15.43 3.76
CA ASP A 318 -25.88 -14.65 5.01
C ASP A 318 -25.59 -13.18 4.73
N LEU A 319 -24.71 -12.86 3.79
CA LEU A 319 -24.45 -11.48 3.33
C LEU A 319 -25.74 -10.84 2.78
N ASN A 320 -26.46 -11.52 1.89
CA ASN A 320 -27.72 -11.03 1.32
C ASN A 320 -28.78 -10.81 2.42
N ARG A 321 -28.83 -11.71 3.41
CA ARG A 321 -29.73 -11.55 4.59
C ARG A 321 -29.31 -10.37 5.46
N LEU A 322 -28.00 -10.14 5.65
CA LEU A 322 -27.50 -8.99 6.37
C LEU A 322 -27.86 -7.68 5.67
N VAL A 323 -27.69 -7.61 4.35
CA VAL A 323 -28.13 -6.46 3.53
C VAL A 323 -29.62 -6.17 3.72
N GLN A 324 -30.48 -7.21 3.73
CA GLN A 324 -31.92 -7.05 4.00
C GLN A 324 -32.18 -6.51 5.43
N ARG A 325 -31.45 -6.99 6.44
CA ARG A 325 -31.61 -6.51 7.82
C ARG A 325 -31.16 -5.05 7.97
N VAL A 326 -30.04 -4.68 7.36
CA VAL A 326 -29.58 -3.29 7.31
C VAL A 326 -30.67 -2.40 6.66
N SER A 327 -31.22 -2.80 5.51
CA SER A 327 -32.27 -2.06 4.83
C SER A 327 -33.56 -1.93 5.66
N GLN A 328 -33.96 -3.00 6.38
CA GLN A 328 -35.12 -3.00 7.28
C GLN A 328 -34.92 -2.03 8.47
N ALA A 329 -33.73 -1.98 9.05
CA ALA A 329 -33.41 -1.07 10.14
C ALA A 329 -33.57 0.42 9.72
N TRP A 330 -33.32 0.72 8.44
CA TRP A 330 -33.54 2.04 7.84
C TRP A 330 -34.98 2.28 7.35
N GLY A 331 -35.94 1.41 7.71
CA GLY A 331 -37.33 1.51 7.27
C GLY A 331 -37.55 1.27 5.77
N GLN A 332 -36.57 0.68 5.12
CA GLN A 332 -36.57 0.45 3.66
C GLN A 332 -36.49 -1.06 3.39
N ALA A 333 -37.62 -1.74 3.52
CA ALA A 333 -37.69 -3.17 3.28
C ALA A 333 -37.16 -3.52 1.88
N CYS A 334 -36.29 -4.52 1.84
CA CYS A 334 -35.68 -5.02 0.61
C CYS A 334 -36.20 -6.44 0.34
N PRO A 335 -37.17 -6.63 -0.57
CA PRO A 335 -37.73 -7.95 -0.88
C PRO A 335 -36.79 -8.82 -1.72
N ASP A 336 -35.83 -8.22 -2.42
CA ASP A 336 -34.83 -8.92 -3.23
C ASP A 336 -33.41 -8.65 -2.71
N PRO A 337 -32.43 -9.49 -3.05
CA PRO A 337 -31.06 -9.33 -2.56
C PRO A 337 -30.37 -8.03 -2.99
N MET A 338 -30.86 -7.36 -4.04
CA MET A 338 -30.31 -6.11 -4.55
C MET A 338 -31.10 -4.88 -4.09
N CYS A 339 -32.05 -5.05 -3.17
CA CYS A 339 -32.87 -3.96 -2.64
C CYS A 339 -33.47 -3.04 -3.72
N SER A 340 -34.02 -3.64 -4.77
CA SER A 340 -34.65 -2.92 -5.88
C SER A 340 -33.72 -1.86 -6.52
N GLY A 341 -32.44 -2.18 -6.64
CA GLY A 341 -31.41 -1.34 -7.26
C GLY A 341 -30.69 -0.37 -6.32
N ARG A 342 -31.02 -0.34 -5.03
CA ARG A 342 -30.28 0.49 -4.04
C ARG A 342 -29.00 -0.18 -3.54
N ALA A 343 -28.94 -1.52 -3.54
CA ALA A 343 -27.75 -2.26 -3.19
C ALA A 343 -27.00 -2.67 -4.46
N ALA A 344 -25.69 -2.43 -4.47
CA ALA A 344 -24.83 -2.81 -5.59
C ALA A 344 -23.58 -3.51 -5.08
N ARG A 345 -23.24 -4.63 -5.73
CA ARG A 345 -22.02 -5.39 -5.42
C ARG A 345 -20.79 -4.67 -5.97
N PHE A 346 -19.68 -4.72 -5.25
CA PHE A 346 -18.40 -4.19 -5.73
C PHE A 346 -17.91 -5.00 -6.95
N ILE A 347 -17.12 -4.33 -7.76
CA ILE A 347 -16.43 -4.91 -8.92
C ILE A 347 -15.05 -5.36 -8.45
N ASP A 348 -14.70 -6.60 -8.76
CA ASP A 348 -13.36 -7.12 -8.52
C ASP A 348 -12.42 -6.71 -9.67
N THR A 349 -11.28 -6.10 -9.32
CA THR A 349 -10.30 -5.60 -10.29
C THR A 349 -9.35 -6.68 -10.81
N GLN A 350 -9.37 -7.86 -10.23
CA GLN A 350 -8.46 -8.96 -10.58
C GLN A 350 -9.14 -10.09 -11.37
N THR A 351 -10.35 -9.84 -11.86
CA THR A 351 -10.99 -10.74 -12.81
C THR A 351 -10.22 -10.76 -14.13
N PRO A 352 -10.31 -11.85 -14.92
CA PRO A 352 -9.66 -11.90 -16.23
C PRO A 352 -10.01 -10.73 -17.16
N ASP A 353 -11.23 -10.21 -17.04
CA ASP A 353 -11.72 -9.11 -17.88
C ASP A 353 -11.22 -7.73 -17.42
N PHE A 354 -10.99 -7.52 -16.11
CA PHE A 354 -10.45 -6.26 -15.60
C PHE A 354 -8.92 -6.29 -15.52
N ASN A 355 -8.39 -7.28 -14.86
CA ASN A 355 -6.98 -7.68 -14.82
C ASN A 355 -5.99 -6.58 -14.41
N LEU A 356 -6.26 -5.91 -13.29
CA LEU A 356 -5.42 -4.84 -12.73
C LEU A 356 -4.16 -5.44 -12.07
N VAL A 357 -3.18 -5.79 -12.91
CA VAL A 357 -1.87 -6.33 -12.50
C VAL A 357 -0.81 -5.74 -13.42
N GLY A 358 0.27 -5.18 -12.85
CA GLY A 358 1.29 -4.39 -13.55
C GLY A 358 1.65 -4.82 -14.97
N PRO A 359 2.14 -6.06 -15.22
CA PRO A 359 2.50 -6.50 -16.58
C PRO A 359 1.33 -6.53 -17.57
N LYS A 360 0.11 -6.67 -17.08
CA LYS A 360 -1.08 -6.66 -17.93
C LYS A 360 -1.51 -5.24 -18.27
N CYS A 361 -1.39 -4.35 -17.28
CA CYS A 361 -1.63 -2.92 -17.50
C CYS A 361 -0.61 -2.36 -18.50
N ASP A 362 0.69 -2.60 -18.27
CA ASP A 362 1.78 -2.18 -19.16
C ASP A 362 1.54 -2.63 -20.61
N ASN A 363 1.17 -3.89 -20.83
CA ASN A 363 0.94 -4.45 -22.17
C ASN A 363 -0.15 -3.73 -22.96
N ILE A 364 -1.16 -3.15 -22.32
CA ILE A 364 -2.27 -2.45 -23.00
C ILE A 364 -2.21 -0.93 -22.81
N GLY A 365 -1.24 -0.42 -22.07
CA GLY A 365 -1.09 1.00 -21.75
C GLY A 365 -2.17 1.51 -20.79
N MET A 366 -2.57 0.69 -19.83
CA MET A 366 -3.52 1.02 -18.77
C MET A 366 -2.78 1.47 -17.53
N ASP A 367 -3.25 2.50 -16.82
CA ASP A 367 -2.75 2.86 -15.51
C ASP A 367 -3.24 1.86 -14.45
N CYS A 368 -2.33 1.14 -13.82
CA CYS A 368 -2.63 0.21 -12.74
C CYS A 368 -2.82 0.89 -11.37
N LEU A 369 -2.73 2.21 -11.29
CA LEU A 369 -2.96 3.02 -10.07
C LEU A 369 -2.11 2.58 -8.89
N ALA A 370 -0.82 2.32 -9.13
CA ALA A 370 0.10 1.77 -8.15
C ALA A 370 -0.36 0.42 -7.57
N ASP A 371 -0.73 -0.52 -8.41
CA ASP A 371 -1.12 -1.85 -8.00
C ASP A 371 -0.07 -2.55 -7.13
N THR A 372 -0.50 -3.54 -6.38
CA THR A 372 0.39 -4.50 -5.74
C THR A 372 -0.28 -5.87 -5.70
N GLN A 373 0.47 -6.91 -5.94
CA GLN A 373 -0.03 -8.27 -5.80
C GLN A 373 -0.17 -8.72 -4.33
N ASP A 374 0.25 -7.88 -3.40
CA ASP A 374 0.09 -8.09 -1.96
C ASP A 374 -1.36 -7.91 -1.49
N ALA A 375 -2.21 -7.29 -2.32
CA ALA A 375 -3.61 -7.07 -2.02
C ALA A 375 -4.52 -7.56 -3.14
N SER A 376 -5.79 -7.82 -2.83
CA SER A 376 -6.88 -7.79 -3.77
C SER A 376 -7.66 -6.49 -3.62
N TYR A 377 -8.23 -6.01 -4.73
CA TYR A 377 -8.94 -4.75 -4.79
C TYR A 377 -10.35 -4.95 -5.32
N GLN A 378 -11.32 -4.38 -4.63
CA GLN A 378 -12.71 -4.39 -5.02
C GLN A 378 -13.27 -2.98 -4.86
N PHE A 379 -14.07 -2.50 -5.81
CA PHE A 379 -14.58 -1.14 -5.78
C PHE A 379 -16.00 -1.01 -6.31
N ARG A 380 -16.65 0.08 -5.91
CA ARG A 380 -17.88 0.54 -6.50
C ARG A 380 -17.94 2.05 -6.50
N GLY A 381 -18.13 2.64 -7.69
CA GLY A 381 -18.17 4.09 -7.88
C GLY A 381 -19.50 4.58 -8.44
N GLY A 382 -19.55 5.89 -8.70
CA GLY A 382 -20.69 6.55 -9.34
C GLY A 382 -21.75 7.04 -8.34
N TYR A 383 -21.37 7.24 -7.07
CA TYR A 383 -22.28 7.76 -6.04
C TYR A 383 -22.10 9.28 -5.90
N GLY A 384 -23.22 10.02 -5.85
CA GLY A 384 -23.22 11.34 -5.26
C GLY A 384 -22.73 11.28 -3.79
N PHE A 385 -22.59 12.39 -3.14
CA PHE A 385 -22.30 12.41 -1.70
C PHE A 385 -22.91 13.66 -1.08
N ASP A 386 -24.24 13.73 -1.10
CA ASP A 386 -24.98 14.88 -0.61
C ASP A 386 -25.23 14.79 0.91
N ASN A 387 -25.68 15.90 1.51
CA ASN A 387 -25.84 16.01 2.96
C ASN A 387 -26.88 15.05 3.55
N ASP A 388 -27.85 14.66 2.76
CA ASP A 388 -28.95 13.76 3.13
C ASP A 388 -28.72 12.31 2.73
N GLU A 389 -27.55 12.00 2.17
CA GLU A 389 -27.19 10.64 1.76
C GLU A 389 -26.36 9.92 2.82
N VAL A 390 -26.67 8.64 2.99
CA VAL A 390 -25.93 7.72 3.86
C VAL A 390 -25.64 6.45 3.08
N TYR A 391 -24.41 6.01 3.09
CA TYR A 391 -23.97 4.79 2.42
C TYR A 391 -23.57 3.74 3.45
N ALA A 392 -24.19 2.59 3.42
CA ALA A 392 -23.74 1.41 4.17
C ALA A 392 -22.92 0.50 3.25
N VAL A 393 -21.69 0.17 3.63
CA VAL A 393 -20.91 -0.89 3.01
C VAL A 393 -21.01 -2.12 3.90
N VAL A 394 -21.43 -3.24 3.29
CA VAL A 394 -21.65 -4.52 3.96
C VAL A 394 -20.79 -5.56 3.26
N GLY A 395 -19.87 -6.19 3.97
CA GLY A 395 -18.93 -7.15 3.37
C GLY A 395 -18.42 -8.19 4.36
N THR A 396 -17.58 -9.06 3.85
CA THR A 396 -16.84 -10.03 4.66
C THR A 396 -15.62 -9.37 5.30
N LEU A 397 -15.33 -9.68 6.52
CA LEU A 397 -14.12 -9.23 7.21
C LEU A 397 -12.99 -10.22 6.91
N GLY A 398 -12.14 -9.90 5.93
CA GLY A 398 -11.05 -10.77 5.47
C GLY A 398 -10.14 -11.28 6.59
N THR A 399 -9.95 -10.49 7.66
CA THR A 399 -9.22 -10.95 8.87
C THR A 399 -9.97 -12.01 9.68
N ALA A 400 -11.28 -12.08 9.60
CA ALA A 400 -12.10 -13.08 10.28
C ALA A 400 -12.39 -14.30 9.40
N THR A 401 -12.38 -14.14 8.08
CA THR A 401 -12.51 -15.27 7.14
C THR A 401 -11.19 -16.00 6.90
N GLY A 402 -10.05 -15.36 7.20
CA GLY A 402 -8.71 -15.87 6.97
C GLY A 402 -8.12 -15.46 5.64
N ASN A 403 -8.71 -14.50 4.94
CA ASN A 403 -8.27 -14.01 3.63
C ASN A 403 -7.37 -12.77 3.68
N ALA A 404 -7.29 -12.10 4.83
CA ALA A 404 -6.42 -10.94 4.96
C ALA A 404 -5.74 -10.88 6.33
N THR A 405 -4.51 -10.34 6.37
CA THR A 405 -3.84 -9.87 7.60
C THR A 405 -4.21 -8.42 7.91
N TYR A 406 -4.66 -7.69 6.90
CA TYR A 406 -5.05 -6.30 6.98
C TYR A 406 -6.14 -6.00 5.94
N VAL A 407 -7.23 -5.36 6.38
CA VAL A 407 -8.33 -4.89 5.53
C VAL A 407 -8.38 -3.37 5.58
N SER A 408 -8.62 -2.74 4.46
CA SER A 408 -8.79 -1.30 4.33
C SER A 408 -10.02 -1.00 3.50
N LEU A 409 -11.01 -0.31 4.09
CA LEU A 409 -12.21 0.17 3.41
C LEU A 409 -12.13 1.69 3.27
N GLY A 410 -12.03 2.19 2.05
CA GLY A 410 -11.89 3.61 1.77
C GLY A 410 -13.05 4.19 0.98
N VAL A 411 -13.28 5.49 1.15
CA VAL A 411 -14.08 6.32 0.26
C VAL A 411 -13.16 7.31 -0.45
N ASN A 412 -13.31 7.43 -1.76
CA ASN A 412 -12.39 8.16 -2.62
C ASN A 412 -13.13 9.25 -3.41
N ASN A 413 -12.48 10.38 -3.59
CA ASN A 413 -12.87 11.42 -4.53
C ASN A 413 -12.60 10.91 -5.96
N PHE A 414 -13.64 10.68 -6.73
CA PHE A 414 -13.51 10.12 -8.07
C PHE A 414 -12.86 11.12 -9.04
N HIS A 415 -13.13 12.42 -8.90
CA HIS A 415 -12.56 13.44 -9.78
C HIS A 415 -11.03 13.54 -9.63
N LEU A 416 -10.55 13.67 -8.40
CA LEU A 416 -9.10 13.73 -8.13
C LEU A 416 -8.43 12.35 -8.14
N ARG A 417 -9.21 11.26 -8.14
CA ARG A 417 -8.68 9.90 -7.95
C ARG A 417 -7.89 9.80 -6.64
N LEU A 418 -8.47 10.35 -5.57
CA LEU A 418 -7.84 10.53 -4.27
C LEU A 418 -8.57 9.74 -3.20
N GLY A 419 -7.84 8.96 -2.42
CA GLY A 419 -8.37 8.41 -1.17
C GLY A 419 -8.68 9.53 -0.19
N ALA A 420 -9.96 9.81 0.03
CA ALA A 420 -10.39 10.89 0.92
C ALA A 420 -10.37 10.47 2.38
N GLU A 421 -11.00 9.33 2.68
CA GLU A 421 -11.08 8.77 4.02
C GLU A 421 -10.95 7.25 3.97
N ASN A 422 -10.51 6.65 5.08
CA ASN A 422 -10.31 5.22 5.17
C ASN A 422 -10.61 4.66 6.57
N VAL A 423 -11.15 3.44 6.58
CA VAL A 423 -11.41 2.66 7.80
C VAL A 423 -10.57 1.39 7.76
N GLU A 424 -9.77 1.20 8.77
CA GLU A 424 -8.96 -0.01 8.93
C GLU A 424 -9.79 -1.15 9.52
N GLY A 425 -9.45 -2.39 9.16
CA GLY A 425 -10.20 -3.58 9.55
C GLY A 425 -10.46 -3.73 11.04
N THR A 426 -9.58 -3.23 11.91
CA THR A 426 -9.79 -3.23 13.36
C THR A 426 -11.01 -2.43 13.81
N LYS A 427 -11.37 -1.38 13.07
CA LYS A 427 -12.58 -0.56 13.31
C LYS A 427 -13.85 -1.16 12.70
N LEU A 428 -13.71 -2.15 11.82
CA LEU A 428 -14.82 -2.89 11.23
C LEU A 428 -15.31 -4.02 12.14
N VAL A 429 -14.43 -4.52 13.03
CA VAL A 429 -14.75 -5.64 13.93
C VAL A 429 -15.90 -5.28 14.86
N GLY A 430 -16.90 -6.16 14.94
CA GLY A 430 -18.07 -6.01 15.80
C GLY A 430 -19.17 -5.11 15.23
N SER A 431 -19.02 -4.58 14.03
CA SER A 431 -20.05 -3.75 13.36
C SER A 431 -21.24 -4.57 12.84
N ALA A 432 -21.08 -5.87 12.64
CA ALA A 432 -22.16 -6.81 12.36
C ALA A 432 -22.47 -7.64 13.61
N ASP A 433 -23.33 -7.11 14.50
CA ASP A 433 -23.65 -7.74 15.78
C ASP A 433 -25.04 -8.38 15.77
N PRO A 434 -25.24 -9.59 16.34
CA PRO A 434 -26.54 -10.26 16.39
C PRO A 434 -27.63 -9.48 17.15
N ARG A 435 -27.25 -8.55 18.02
CA ARG A 435 -28.21 -7.65 18.69
C ARG A 435 -28.93 -6.73 17.70
N TRP A 436 -28.24 -6.35 16.63
CA TRP A 436 -28.77 -5.43 15.61
C TRP A 436 -29.29 -6.16 14.38
N TYR A 437 -28.70 -7.32 14.05
CA TYR A 437 -29.05 -8.09 12.86
C TYR A 437 -29.47 -9.53 13.21
N PRO A 438 -30.61 -9.71 13.96
CA PRO A 438 -31.04 -11.04 14.40
C PRO A 438 -31.40 -11.93 13.22
N GLY A 439 -31.08 -13.24 13.34
CA GLY A 439 -31.40 -14.26 12.35
C GLY A 439 -30.46 -14.29 11.14
N VAL A 440 -29.35 -13.56 11.19
CA VAL A 440 -28.23 -13.71 10.25
C VAL A 440 -27.19 -14.61 10.89
N ASN A 441 -26.70 -15.60 10.14
CA ASN A 441 -25.63 -16.47 10.62
C ASN A 441 -24.24 -15.85 10.35
N ASN A 442 -23.20 -16.41 10.94
CA ASN A 442 -21.80 -16.03 10.68
C ASN A 442 -21.47 -14.54 10.85
N LEU A 443 -22.26 -13.77 11.62
CA LEU A 443 -22.11 -12.32 11.78
C LEU A 443 -20.68 -11.88 12.15
N GLY A 444 -19.95 -12.68 12.94
CA GLY A 444 -18.55 -12.38 13.26
C GLY A 444 -17.58 -12.39 12.08
N LYS A 445 -18.04 -12.82 10.89
CA LYS A 445 -17.27 -12.79 9.64
C LYS A 445 -17.66 -11.63 8.72
N PHE A 446 -18.60 -10.79 9.14
CA PHE A 446 -19.09 -9.66 8.38
C PHE A 446 -18.78 -8.34 9.06
N TYR A 447 -18.88 -7.28 8.29
CA TYR A 447 -18.93 -5.90 8.76
C TYR A 447 -20.10 -5.15 8.13
N VAL A 448 -20.56 -4.09 8.82
CA VAL A 448 -21.49 -3.07 8.33
C VAL A 448 -20.90 -1.73 8.74
N TYR A 449 -20.50 -0.91 7.78
CA TYR A 449 -19.91 0.39 8.06
C TYR A 449 -20.54 1.50 7.23
N TYR A 450 -20.75 2.65 7.85
CA TYR A 450 -21.50 3.74 7.25
C TYR A 450 -20.60 4.92 6.91
N PHE A 451 -20.90 5.58 5.80
CA PHE A 451 -20.27 6.80 5.33
C PHE A 451 -21.35 7.84 5.02
N THR A 452 -21.17 9.06 5.51
CA THR A 452 -22.10 10.18 5.29
C THR A 452 -21.37 11.50 5.53
N ARG A 453 -22.00 12.65 5.25
CA ARG A 453 -21.46 13.96 5.64
C ARG A 453 -21.40 14.13 7.15
N HIS A 454 -22.44 13.69 7.84
CA HIS A 454 -22.58 13.88 9.29
C HIS A 454 -23.09 12.60 9.93
N CYS A 455 -22.30 11.98 10.80
CA CYS A 455 -22.72 10.82 11.58
C CYS A 455 -23.62 11.18 12.77
N GLU A 456 -23.57 12.43 13.23
CA GLU A 456 -24.38 12.92 14.35
C GLU A 456 -25.88 12.72 14.13
N GLY A 457 -26.57 12.20 15.14
CA GLY A 457 -28.00 11.85 15.07
C GLY A 457 -28.32 10.55 14.34
N LEU A 458 -27.31 9.78 13.96
CA LEU A 458 -27.47 8.46 13.33
C LEU A 458 -26.96 7.31 14.20
N GLU A 459 -26.62 7.57 15.48
CA GLU A 459 -25.98 6.60 16.37
C GLU A 459 -26.81 5.32 16.57
N GLU A 460 -28.14 5.47 16.63
CA GLU A 460 -29.05 4.32 16.75
C GLU A 460 -29.08 3.44 15.50
N LEU A 461 -28.97 4.05 14.32
CA LEU A 461 -29.00 3.33 13.04
C LEU A 461 -27.65 2.76 12.64
N THR A 462 -26.56 3.46 12.99
CA THR A 462 -25.20 3.07 12.62
C THR A 462 -24.46 2.33 13.73
N HIS A 463 -25.02 2.33 14.94
CA HIS A 463 -24.45 1.72 16.14
C HIS A 463 -23.02 2.23 16.46
N GLY A 464 -22.71 3.46 16.03
CA GLY A 464 -21.40 4.07 16.18
C GLY A 464 -20.37 3.67 15.09
N PHE A 465 -20.72 2.83 14.12
CA PHE A 465 -19.87 2.45 13.01
C PHE A 465 -20.10 3.36 11.79
N CYS A 466 -19.77 4.61 11.94
CA CYS A 466 -19.99 5.65 10.96
C CYS A 466 -18.76 6.54 10.83
N LEU A 467 -18.45 6.94 9.61
CA LEU A 467 -17.39 7.91 9.28
C LEU A 467 -18.00 9.12 8.58
N SER A 468 -17.74 10.31 9.15
CA SER A 468 -18.10 11.57 8.51
C SER A 468 -17.05 11.95 7.47
N VAL A 469 -17.49 12.18 6.24
CA VAL A 469 -16.65 12.55 5.11
C VAL A 469 -16.76 14.05 4.86
N GLN A 470 -15.64 14.75 4.88
CA GLN A 470 -15.61 16.20 4.73
C GLN A 470 -16.00 16.63 3.30
N ASP A 471 -16.48 17.87 3.16
CA ASP A 471 -16.87 18.51 1.89
C ASP A 471 -15.76 19.41 1.30
N THR A 472 -14.52 19.18 1.71
CA THR A 472 -13.35 19.94 1.24
C THR A 472 -12.86 19.44 -0.12
N GLU A 473 -12.04 20.26 -0.80
CA GLU A 473 -11.44 19.91 -2.10
C GLU A 473 -10.62 18.63 -2.05
N LEU A 474 -9.89 18.39 -0.95
CA LEU A 474 -9.08 17.18 -0.74
C LEU A 474 -9.85 16.00 -0.10
N ALA A 475 -11.16 16.17 0.10
CA ALA A 475 -12.06 15.08 0.45
C ALA A 475 -13.07 14.86 -0.69
N ILE A 476 -14.38 14.98 -0.45
CA ILE A 476 -15.38 14.83 -1.51
C ILE A 476 -16.25 16.11 -1.54
N PRO A 477 -15.91 17.12 -2.33
CA PRO A 477 -16.72 18.34 -2.40
C PRO A 477 -18.10 18.07 -3.00
N PRO A 478 -19.08 18.97 -2.79
CA PRO A 478 -20.41 18.85 -3.38
C PRO A 478 -20.37 18.70 -4.91
N GLY A 479 -21.16 17.77 -5.45
CA GLY A 479 -21.22 17.49 -6.88
C GLY A 479 -20.11 16.57 -7.41
N VAL A 480 -19.16 16.19 -6.57
CA VAL A 480 -18.12 15.19 -6.93
C VAL A 480 -18.58 13.79 -6.53
N GLN A 481 -18.40 12.84 -7.44
CA GLN A 481 -18.75 11.46 -7.17
C GLN A 481 -17.76 10.78 -6.22
N ALA A 482 -18.29 9.89 -5.40
CA ALA A 482 -17.54 9.00 -4.52
C ALA A 482 -17.35 7.62 -5.13
N THR A 483 -16.22 6.99 -4.78
CA THR A 483 -15.94 5.58 -5.05
C THR A 483 -15.53 4.90 -3.76
N PHE A 484 -16.18 3.79 -3.41
CA PHE A 484 -15.78 2.94 -2.29
C PHE A 484 -14.79 1.89 -2.78
N VAL A 485 -13.72 1.66 -2.02
CA VAL A 485 -12.67 0.69 -2.35
C VAL A 485 -12.36 -0.15 -1.12
N GLU A 486 -12.45 -1.48 -1.28
CA GLU A 486 -11.93 -2.43 -0.30
C GLU A 486 -10.62 -3.02 -0.78
N ARG A 487 -9.70 -3.23 0.16
CA ARG A 487 -8.39 -3.82 -0.08
C ARG A 487 -8.12 -4.89 0.98
N ASP A 488 -7.93 -6.12 0.53
CA ASP A 488 -7.53 -7.25 1.38
C ASP A 488 -6.05 -7.56 1.17
N TYR A 489 -5.22 -7.22 2.17
CA TYR A 489 -3.78 -7.43 2.11
C TYR A 489 -3.40 -8.78 2.69
N MET A 490 -2.63 -9.52 1.92
CA MET A 490 -1.96 -10.79 2.23
C MET A 490 -2.79 -11.80 3.03
N VAL A 491 -3.07 -12.92 2.41
CA VAL A 491 -3.60 -14.09 3.14
C VAL A 491 -2.58 -14.49 4.21
N PRO A 492 -2.98 -14.75 5.45
CA PRO A 492 -2.08 -15.09 6.55
C PRO A 492 -1.08 -16.17 6.17
N GLY A 493 0.21 -15.91 6.45
CA GLY A 493 1.31 -16.81 6.11
C GLY A 493 1.71 -16.83 4.63
N THR A 494 1.08 -16.03 3.77
CA THR A 494 1.47 -15.85 2.36
C THR A 494 2.02 -14.44 2.12
N GLN A 495 2.63 -14.23 0.96
CA GLN A 495 3.13 -12.93 0.53
C GLN A 495 2.21 -12.25 -0.48
N ARG A 496 0.96 -12.73 -0.64
CA ARG A 496 0.01 -12.28 -1.67
C ARG A 496 -1.35 -11.99 -1.08
N GLY A 497 -2.06 -11.08 -1.71
CA GLY A 497 -3.49 -10.91 -1.52
C GLY A 497 -4.26 -12.19 -1.87
N PRO A 498 -5.50 -12.32 -1.42
CA PRO A 498 -6.32 -13.50 -1.70
C PRO A 498 -6.60 -13.66 -3.21
N ASP A 499 -6.93 -14.87 -3.62
CA ASP A 499 -7.55 -15.11 -4.92
C ASP A 499 -8.93 -14.46 -4.92
N SER A 500 -9.09 -13.43 -5.72
CA SER A 500 -10.30 -12.62 -5.78
C SER A 500 -11.55 -13.40 -6.18
N LYS A 501 -11.38 -14.51 -6.92
CA LYS A 501 -12.51 -15.41 -7.29
C LYS A 501 -13.13 -16.11 -6.08
N LEU A 502 -12.38 -16.24 -5.01
CA LEU A 502 -12.81 -16.90 -3.77
C LEU A 502 -13.28 -15.90 -2.71
N VAL A 503 -12.98 -14.62 -2.86
CA VAL A 503 -13.47 -13.55 -1.97
C VAL A 503 -14.87 -13.13 -2.39
N LEU A 504 -15.75 -12.94 -1.42
CA LEU A 504 -17.12 -12.48 -1.65
C LEU A 504 -17.15 -10.94 -1.66
N PRO A 505 -17.37 -10.30 -2.82
CA PRO A 505 -17.32 -8.85 -2.91
C PRO A 505 -18.37 -8.16 -2.02
N PRO A 506 -18.02 -7.05 -1.37
CA PRO A 506 -18.95 -6.27 -0.56
C PRO A 506 -20.12 -5.72 -1.36
N MET A 507 -21.12 -5.26 -0.65
CA MET A 507 -22.26 -4.53 -1.20
C MET A 507 -22.33 -3.14 -0.60
N VAL A 508 -22.60 -2.12 -1.41
CA VAL A 508 -22.93 -0.77 -0.94
C VAL A 508 -24.42 -0.54 -1.08
N ILE A 509 -25.03 0.08 -0.07
CA ILE A 509 -26.45 0.41 -0.02
C ILE A 509 -26.58 1.92 0.21
N GLN A 510 -27.33 2.58 -0.63
CA GLN A 510 -27.63 4.01 -0.48
C GLN A 510 -28.93 4.21 0.30
N PHE A 511 -28.89 5.06 1.28
CA PHE A 511 -30.05 5.48 2.10
C PHE A 511 -30.22 7.00 2.05
N GLN A 512 -31.43 7.43 2.29
CA GLN A 512 -31.73 8.82 2.60
C GLN A 512 -31.68 9.01 4.14
N ARG A 513 -31.07 10.09 4.58
CA ARG A 513 -31.04 10.45 6.00
C ARG A 513 -32.48 10.66 6.51
N PRO A 514 -32.87 10.08 7.63
CA PRO A 514 -34.18 10.35 8.22
C PRO A 514 -34.36 11.85 8.49
N ALA A 515 -35.54 12.37 8.22
CA ALA A 515 -35.89 13.75 8.61
C ALA A 515 -35.79 13.87 10.15
N GLN A 516 -35.09 14.90 10.61
CA GLN A 516 -34.95 15.18 12.04
C GLN A 516 -36.25 15.65 12.65
#